data_8ee281c2693e3ee77a234d265fb35028
#
_entry.id   8ee281c2693e3ee77a234d265fb35028
#
_cell.length_a   1.000
_cell.length_b   1.000
_cell.length_c   1.000
_cell.angle_alpha   90.00
_cell.angle_beta   90.00
_cell.angle_gamma   90.00
#
_symmetry.space_group_name_H-M   'P 1'
#
loop_
_entity.id
_entity.type
_entity.pdbx_description
1 polymer ?
#
loop_
_entity_poly.entity_id
_entity_poly.type
_entity_poly.pdbx_seq_one_letter_code
_entity_poly.pdbx_strand_id
1 'polypeptide(L)'
;MRKWDESIRTAMYMYYHRDQYAYLYGTDGETGSDALVDKQVAAYPEHFKGMDITAVKNHVRGKTCYDCSGWVHTVFGAPDMTSSAIIGDCSFTTTDLVAGVAGSVLWKPGHIGLDIGYGYCLDIPTELQTIRLLKISDYNWTKSGRWEKYADYTGADNR
;
A
#
# COMPACT_ATOMS: atom_id res chain seq x y z
N MET A 1 16.63 -12.02 -2.33
CA MET A 1 16.20 -10.84 -1.54
C MET A 1 16.37 -9.61 -2.41
N ARG A 2 15.34 -8.77 -2.49
CA ARG A 2 15.41 -7.51 -3.25
C ARG A 2 16.23 -6.48 -2.48
N LYS A 3 16.85 -5.53 -3.18
CA LYS A 3 17.39 -4.34 -2.52
C LYS A 3 16.24 -3.41 -2.13
N TRP A 4 16.44 -2.60 -1.10
CA TRP A 4 15.43 -1.65 -0.59
C TRP A 4 14.89 -0.70 -1.68
N ASP A 5 15.71 -0.32 -2.63
CA ASP A 5 15.32 0.58 -3.73
C ASP A 5 14.51 -0.11 -4.84
N GLU A 6 14.50 -1.44 -4.90
CA GLU A 6 13.66 -2.16 -5.88
C GLU A 6 12.18 -2.03 -5.58
N SER A 7 11.78 -2.07 -4.31
CA SER A 7 10.38 -1.84 -3.92
C SER A 7 9.96 -0.40 -4.24
N ILE A 8 10.84 0.58 -4.00
CA ILE A 8 10.60 1.98 -4.38
C ILE A 8 10.44 2.11 -5.90
N ARG A 9 11.33 1.52 -6.68
CA ARG A 9 11.25 1.58 -8.16
C ARG A 9 9.95 0.95 -8.67
N THR A 10 9.56 -0.19 -8.14
CA THR A 10 8.28 -0.83 -8.47
C THR A 10 7.10 0.08 -8.12
N ALA A 11 7.08 0.62 -6.90
CA ALA A 11 6.03 1.51 -6.44
C ALA A 11 5.94 2.80 -7.28
N MET A 12 7.08 3.39 -7.63
CA MET A 12 7.13 4.58 -8.48
C MET A 12 6.66 4.29 -9.91
N TYR A 13 7.02 3.15 -10.47
CA TYR A 13 6.48 2.71 -11.76
C TYR A 13 4.95 2.64 -11.72
N MET A 14 4.40 2.00 -10.69
CA MET A 14 2.94 1.91 -10.51
C MET A 14 2.31 3.30 -10.31
N TYR A 15 2.95 4.19 -9.57
CA TYR A 15 2.48 5.57 -9.39
C TYR A 15 2.43 6.34 -10.72
N TYR A 16 3.44 6.23 -11.56
CA TYR A 16 3.44 6.86 -12.89
C TYR A 16 2.37 6.29 -13.83
N HIS A 17 1.92 5.07 -13.59
CA HIS A 17 0.84 4.40 -14.33
C HIS A 17 -0.43 4.24 -13.47
N ARG A 18 -0.65 5.15 -12.50
CA ARG A 18 -1.71 5.01 -11.50
C ARG A 18 -3.13 4.99 -12.04
N ASP A 19 -3.34 5.47 -13.26
CA ASP A 19 -4.60 5.35 -13.99
C ASP A 19 -4.98 3.90 -14.32
N GLN A 20 -4.02 2.97 -14.27
CA GLN A 20 -4.22 1.53 -14.49
C GLN A 20 -4.52 0.76 -13.20
N TYR A 21 -4.49 1.43 -12.05
CA TYR A 21 -4.67 0.84 -10.73
C TYR A 21 -5.81 1.52 -9.98
N ALA A 22 -6.50 0.74 -9.15
CA ALA A 22 -7.57 1.25 -8.31
C ALA A 22 -7.55 0.57 -6.94
N TYR A 23 -7.94 1.31 -5.90
CA TYR A 23 -8.21 0.68 -4.62
C TYR A 23 -9.53 -0.11 -4.67
N LEU A 24 -9.49 -1.32 -4.15
CA LEU A 24 -10.70 -2.08 -3.82
C LEU A 24 -10.39 -2.97 -2.60
N TYR A 25 -11.17 -2.85 -1.55
CA TYR A 25 -10.97 -3.58 -0.31
C TYR A 25 -10.95 -5.09 -0.51
N GLY A 26 -9.98 -5.77 0.10
CA GLY A 26 -9.83 -7.22 0.05
C GLY A 26 -9.28 -7.75 -1.26
N THR A 27 -8.66 -6.90 -2.11
CA THR A 27 -8.07 -7.33 -3.39
C THR A 27 -6.55 -7.30 -3.36
N ASP A 28 -5.96 -8.08 -4.24
CA ASP A 28 -4.54 -8.37 -4.30
C ASP A 28 -4.07 -8.60 -5.75
N GLY A 29 -4.42 -7.68 -6.63
CA GLY A 29 -4.01 -7.72 -8.04
C GLY A 29 -5.06 -8.24 -9.00
N GLU A 30 -6.29 -8.45 -8.56
CA GLU A 30 -7.39 -8.87 -9.44
C GLU A 30 -7.77 -7.76 -10.42
N THR A 31 -8.23 -8.14 -11.59
CA THR A 31 -8.79 -7.20 -12.56
C THR A 31 -10.18 -6.74 -12.13
N GLY A 32 -10.37 -5.43 -12.02
CA GLY A 32 -11.63 -4.80 -11.62
C GLY A 32 -12.78 -5.13 -12.59
N SER A 33 -13.90 -5.53 -12.01
CA SER A 33 -15.15 -5.83 -12.71
C SER A 33 -16.33 -5.61 -11.79
N ASP A 34 -17.52 -5.50 -12.34
CA ASP A 34 -18.75 -5.41 -11.53
C ASP A 34 -18.92 -6.64 -10.64
N ALA A 35 -18.63 -7.84 -11.17
CA ALA A 35 -18.70 -9.09 -10.41
C ALA A 35 -17.71 -9.12 -9.23
N LEU A 36 -16.49 -8.59 -9.42
CA LEU A 36 -15.51 -8.49 -8.34
C LEU A 36 -16.00 -7.55 -7.24
N VAL A 37 -16.54 -6.38 -7.61
CA VAL A 37 -17.10 -5.44 -6.62
C VAL A 37 -18.25 -6.09 -5.85
N ASP A 38 -19.19 -6.74 -6.53
CA ASP A 38 -20.30 -7.43 -5.87
C ASP A 38 -19.81 -8.51 -4.89
N LYS A 39 -18.78 -9.26 -5.27
CA LYS A 39 -18.14 -10.26 -4.41
C LYS A 39 -17.56 -9.61 -3.14
N GLN A 40 -16.83 -8.51 -3.29
CA GLN A 40 -16.20 -7.83 -2.14
C GLN A 40 -17.25 -7.18 -1.24
N VAL A 41 -18.29 -6.58 -1.80
CA VAL A 41 -19.42 -6.03 -1.02
C VAL A 41 -20.11 -7.12 -0.20
N ALA A 42 -20.33 -8.30 -0.78
CA ALA A 42 -20.93 -9.43 -0.09
C ALA A 42 -20.03 -9.98 1.03
N ALA A 43 -18.72 -10.02 0.81
CA ALA A 43 -17.74 -10.51 1.78
C ALA A 43 -17.49 -9.52 2.93
N TYR A 44 -17.55 -8.20 2.66
CA TYR A 44 -17.18 -7.14 3.58
C TYR A 44 -18.23 -6.03 3.66
N PRO A 45 -19.50 -6.36 4.00
CA PRO A 45 -20.61 -5.41 3.92
C PRO A 45 -20.41 -4.17 4.80
N GLU A 46 -19.78 -4.31 5.96
CA GLU A 46 -19.54 -3.18 6.87
C GLU A 46 -18.56 -2.16 6.28
N HIS A 47 -17.55 -2.62 5.53
CA HIS A 47 -16.61 -1.73 4.86
C HIS A 47 -17.29 -0.88 3.79
N PHE A 48 -18.18 -1.49 3.01
CA PHE A 48 -18.85 -0.82 1.88
C PHE A 48 -20.13 -0.06 2.27
N LYS A 49 -20.52 -0.12 3.53
CA LYS A 49 -21.72 0.53 4.02
C LYS A 49 -21.70 2.05 3.76
N GLY A 50 -22.72 2.54 3.08
CA GLY A 50 -22.85 3.96 2.74
C GLY A 50 -22.04 4.41 1.52
N MET A 51 -21.30 3.51 0.85
CA MET A 51 -20.59 3.83 -0.38
C MET A 51 -21.51 3.80 -1.61
N ASP A 52 -21.21 4.65 -2.59
CA ASP A 52 -21.82 4.58 -3.92
C ASP A 52 -21.19 3.42 -4.71
N ILE A 53 -21.82 2.26 -4.68
CA ILE A 53 -21.30 1.04 -5.31
C ILE A 53 -21.24 1.16 -6.84
N THR A 54 -22.15 1.91 -7.46
CA THR A 54 -22.10 2.18 -8.91
C THR A 54 -20.84 2.98 -9.25
N ALA A 55 -20.50 3.98 -8.44
CA ALA A 55 -19.26 4.76 -8.63
C ALA A 55 -18.01 3.89 -8.44
N VAL A 56 -18.00 3.00 -7.43
CA VAL A 56 -16.90 2.05 -7.21
C VAL A 56 -16.74 1.14 -8.43
N LYS A 57 -17.81 0.56 -8.95
CA LYS A 57 -17.78 -0.29 -10.18
C LYS A 57 -17.21 0.47 -11.36
N ASN A 58 -17.67 1.70 -11.61
CA ASN A 58 -17.18 2.52 -12.71
C ASN A 58 -15.69 2.85 -12.57
N HIS A 59 -15.23 3.10 -11.33
CA HIS A 59 -13.83 3.44 -11.06
C HIS A 59 -12.88 2.26 -11.30
N VAL A 60 -13.25 1.05 -10.89
CA VAL A 60 -12.34 -0.11 -10.91
C VAL A 60 -12.31 -0.87 -12.24
N ARG A 61 -13.31 -0.69 -13.11
CA ARG A 61 -13.45 -1.49 -14.34
C ARG A 61 -12.19 -1.51 -15.18
N GLY A 62 -11.67 -2.71 -15.46
CA GLY A 62 -10.49 -2.92 -16.27
C GLY A 62 -9.17 -2.54 -15.62
N LYS A 63 -9.18 -2.04 -14.39
CA LYS A 63 -7.97 -1.70 -13.65
C LYS A 63 -7.50 -2.85 -12.78
N THR A 64 -6.22 -2.88 -12.44
CA THR A 64 -5.69 -3.81 -11.44
C THR A 64 -6.00 -3.26 -10.05
N CYS A 65 -6.66 -4.07 -9.22
CA CYS A 65 -7.16 -3.65 -7.92
C CYS A 65 -6.29 -4.17 -6.77
N TYR A 66 -6.03 -3.29 -5.82
CA TYR A 66 -5.34 -3.61 -4.57
C TYR A 66 -6.02 -2.90 -3.40
N ASP A 67 -6.03 -3.52 -2.23
CA ASP A 67 -6.13 -2.77 -0.98
C ASP A 67 -4.73 -2.31 -0.52
N CYS A 68 -4.63 -1.64 0.63
CA CYS A 68 -3.37 -1.05 1.06
C CYS A 68 -2.27 -2.09 1.31
N SER A 69 -2.57 -3.17 2.00
CA SER A 69 -1.60 -4.26 2.26
C SER A 69 -1.33 -5.10 1.02
N GLY A 70 -2.34 -5.33 0.18
CA GLY A 70 -2.20 -6.01 -1.10
C GLY A 70 -1.20 -5.32 -2.01
N TRP A 71 -1.27 -4.00 -2.09
CA TRP A 71 -0.30 -3.21 -2.85
C TRP A 71 1.10 -3.27 -2.24
N VAL A 72 1.23 -3.08 -0.92
CA VAL A 72 2.55 -3.07 -0.25
C VAL A 72 3.26 -4.42 -0.41
N HIS A 73 2.60 -5.55 -0.10
CA HIS A 73 3.29 -6.83 -0.24
C HIS A 73 3.66 -7.13 -1.70
N THR A 74 2.86 -6.67 -2.67
CA THR A 74 3.16 -6.83 -4.10
C THR A 74 4.44 -6.09 -4.47
N VAL A 75 4.63 -4.83 -4.04
CA VAL A 75 5.87 -4.07 -4.36
C VAL A 75 7.10 -4.67 -3.70
N PHE A 76 6.97 -5.38 -2.59
CA PHE A 76 8.07 -6.13 -1.97
C PHE A 76 8.27 -7.54 -2.57
N GLY A 77 7.32 -8.04 -3.35
CA GLY A 77 7.34 -9.44 -3.79
C GLY A 77 7.14 -10.43 -2.64
N ALA A 78 6.43 -10.00 -1.61
CA ALA A 78 6.13 -10.78 -0.41
C ALA A 78 4.78 -11.52 -0.55
N PRO A 79 4.51 -12.56 0.26
CA PRO A 79 3.21 -13.19 0.33
C PRO A 79 2.13 -12.23 0.84
N ASP A 80 0.86 -12.55 0.53
CA ASP A 80 -0.30 -11.79 1.03
C ASP A 80 -0.33 -11.81 2.56
N MET A 81 -0.41 -10.60 3.14
CA MET A 81 -0.44 -10.37 4.58
C MET A 81 -1.26 -9.12 4.88
N THR A 82 -1.91 -9.08 6.05
CA THR A 82 -2.59 -7.86 6.52
C THR A 82 -1.58 -6.77 6.89
N SER A 83 -2.01 -5.51 6.95
CA SER A 83 -1.15 -4.40 7.34
C SER A 83 -0.52 -4.59 8.73
N SER A 84 -1.29 -5.12 9.68
CA SER A 84 -0.78 -5.42 11.03
C SER A 84 0.22 -6.58 11.04
N ALA A 85 0.02 -7.58 10.19
CA ALA A 85 0.97 -8.69 10.04
C ALA A 85 2.28 -8.22 9.40
N ILE A 86 2.22 -7.34 8.40
CA ILE A 86 3.42 -6.78 7.75
C ILE A 86 4.28 -6.00 8.76
N ILE A 87 3.68 -5.06 9.51
CA ILE A 87 4.47 -4.28 10.48
C ILE A 87 4.98 -5.16 11.62
N GLY A 88 4.24 -6.19 12.02
CA GLY A 88 4.66 -7.19 13.01
C GLY A 88 5.81 -8.08 12.53
N ASP A 89 5.95 -8.27 11.22
CA ASP A 89 7.01 -9.06 10.59
C ASP A 89 8.30 -8.25 10.32
N CYS A 90 8.26 -6.93 10.50
CA CYS A 90 9.43 -6.08 10.37
C CYS A 90 10.42 -6.33 11.51
N SER A 91 11.69 -6.52 11.18
CA SER A 91 12.76 -6.78 12.14
C SER A 91 13.24 -5.55 12.90
N PHE A 92 12.98 -4.37 12.36
CA PHE A 92 13.27 -3.08 13.00
C PHE A 92 12.07 -2.16 12.81
N THR A 93 11.55 -1.63 13.92
CA THR A 93 10.46 -0.65 13.91
C THR A 93 10.79 0.54 14.78
N THR A 94 10.28 1.72 14.41
CA THR A 94 10.43 2.94 15.17
C THR A 94 9.15 3.78 15.11
N THR A 95 8.87 4.51 16.19
CA THR A 95 7.83 5.55 16.23
C THR A 95 8.37 6.91 15.78
N ASP A 96 9.68 7.07 15.71
CA ASP A 96 10.33 8.24 15.13
C ASP A 96 10.39 8.08 13.60
N LEU A 97 9.43 8.68 12.91
CA LEU A 97 9.31 8.59 11.45
C LEU A 97 10.47 9.28 10.71
N VAL A 98 11.13 10.24 11.36
CA VAL A 98 12.32 10.91 10.79
C VAL A 98 13.52 9.97 10.77
N ALA A 99 13.59 9.05 11.71
CA ALA A 99 14.64 8.02 11.77
C ALA A 99 14.37 6.83 10.81
N GLY A 100 13.22 6.78 10.15
CA GLY A 100 12.91 5.79 9.13
C GLY A 100 13.82 5.96 7.91
N VAL A 101 14.07 4.87 7.21
CA VAL A 101 14.88 4.89 5.99
C VAL A 101 14.02 4.62 4.76
N ALA A 102 14.45 5.13 3.62
CA ALA A 102 13.78 4.87 2.34
C ALA A 102 13.62 3.35 2.09
N GLY A 103 12.47 2.96 1.58
CA GLY A 103 12.10 1.55 1.39
C GLY A 103 11.46 0.90 2.62
N SER A 104 11.34 1.61 3.74
CA SER A 104 10.61 1.13 4.91
C SER A 104 9.09 1.18 4.66
N VAL A 105 8.36 0.29 5.33
CA VAL A 105 6.91 0.40 5.41
C VAL A 105 6.53 1.48 6.42
N LEU A 106 5.46 2.21 6.14
CA LEU A 106 4.82 3.15 7.06
C LEU A 106 3.47 2.57 7.47
N TRP A 107 3.19 2.58 8.76
CA TRP A 107 2.01 1.93 9.30
C TRP A 107 1.27 2.83 10.29
N LYS A 108 -0.03 2.69 10.28
CA LYS A 108 -0.96 3.13 11.32
C LYS A 108 -2.05 2.06 11.47
N PRO A 109 -2.82 2.03 12.57
CA PRO A 109 -3.93 1.08 12.67
C PRO A 109 -4.84 1.12 11.44
N GLY A 110 -4.96 -0.03 10.76
CA GLY A 110 -5.80 -0.20 9.59
C GLY A 110 -5.26 0.32 8.25
N HIS A 111 -4.00 0.81 8.19
CA HIS A 111 -3.41 1.31 6.94
C HIS A 111 -1.90 1.14 6.88
N ILE A 112 -1.37 1.02 5.66
CA ILE A 112 0.06 0.84 5.40
C ILE A 112 0.45 1.52 4.09
N GLY A 113 1.68 2.01 4.01
CA GLY A 113 2.27 2.64 2.83
C GLY A 113 3.77 2.38 2.76
N LEU A 114 4.44 3.06 1.83
CA LEU A 114 5.87 2.90 1.56
C LEU A 114 6.58 4.25 1.65
N ASP A 115 7.63 4.32 2.47
CA ASP A 115 8.57 5.44 2.48
C ASP A 115 9.46 5.38 1.23
N ILE A 116 9.41 6.42 0.40
CA ILE A 116 10.20 6.50 -0.83
C ILE A 116 11.42 7.42 -0.71
N GLY A 117 11.70 7.90 0.50
CA GLY A 117 12.79 8.81 0.78
C GLY A 117 12.41 10.29 0.65
N TYR A 118 13.31 11.15 1.06
CA TYR A 118 13.15 12.61 1.01
C TYR A 118 11.92 13.17 1.76
N GLY A 119 11.38 12.41 2.72
CA GLY A 119 10.18 12.80 3.47
C GLY A 119 8.86 12.53 2.73
N TYR A 120 8.87 11.76 1.67
CA TYR A 120 7.69 11.40 0.88
C TYR A 120 7.35 9.91 0.99
N CYS A 121 6.08 9.60 0.78
CA CYS A 121 5.60 8.23 0.75
C CYS A 121 4.55 8.01 -0.35
N LEU A 122 4.35 6.74 -0.69
CA LEU A 122 3.28 6.27 -1.55
C LEU A 122 2.36 5.35 -0.77
N ASP A 123 1.08 5.45 -1.02
CA ASP A 123 0.06 4.50 -0.55
C ASP A 123 -1.07 4.36 -1.57
N ILE A 124 -1.98 3.42 -1.33
CA ILE A 124 -3.26 3.32 -2.01
C ILE A 124 -4.34 3.31 -0.92
N PRO A 125 -5.13 4.40 -0.76
CA PRO A 125 -5.81 4.64 0.51
C PRO A 125 -7.22 4.08 0.66
N THR A 126 -8.09 4.23 -0.34
CA THR A 126 -9.50 3.84 -0.24
C THR A 126 -10.17 3.83 -1.62
N GLU A 127 -11.42 3.34 -1.67
CA GLU A 127 -12.24 3.32 -2.89
C GLU A 127 -12.35 4.70 -3.53
N LEU A 128 -12.51 4.71 -4.85
CA LEU A 128 -12.51 5.88 -5.73
C LEU A 128 -11.16 6.59 -5.83
N GLN A 129 -10.13 6.02 -5.26
CA GLN A 129 -8.76 6.53 -5.31
C GLN A 129 -7.79 5.50 -5.91
N THR A 130 -6.59 5.95 -6.19
CA THR A 130 -5.48 5.15 -6.70
C THR A 130 -4.22 5.44 -5.88
N ILE A 131 -3.06 5.04 -6.39
CA ILE A 131 -1.77 5.27 -5.73
C ILE A 131 -1.56 6.79 -5.58
N ARG A 132 -1.20 7.21 -4.38
CA ARG A 132 -1.09 8.60 -3.97
C ARG A 132 0.32 8.89 -3.48
N LEU A 133 0.86 10.08 -3.85
CA LEU A 133 2.10 10.62 -3.33
C LEU A 133 1.78 11.70 -2.29
N LEU A 134 2.37 11.58 -1.10
CA LEU A 134 2.21 12.59 -0.06
C LEU A 134 3.48 12.72 0.80
N LYS A 135 3.57 13.84 1.55
CA LYS A 135 4.60 13.98 2.57
C LYS A 135 4.25 13.09 3.76
N ILE A 136 5.26 12.44 4.33
CA ILE A 136 5.10 11.61 5.53
C ILE A 136 4.51 12.46 6.67
N SER A 137 4.95 13.72 6.80
CA SER A 137 4.48 14.66 7.84
C SER A 137 3.02 15.12 7.68
N ASP A 138 2.43 14.96 6.49
CA ASP A 138 1.05 15.38 6.22
C ASP A 138 0.01 14.26 6.54
N TYR A 139 0.48 13.14 7.06
CA TYR A 139 -0.38 12.01 7.41
C TYR A 139 -0.03 11.46 8.80
N ASN A 140 -0.97 10.83 9.46
CA ASN A 140 -0.83 10.36 10.84
C ASN A 140 -0.24 8.95 10.95
N TRP A 141 0.83 8.66 10.23
CA TRP A 141 1.60 7.44 10.42
C TRP A 141 2.05 7.29 11.87
N THR A 142 2.06 6.08 12.40
CA THR A 142 2.46 5.82 13.79
C THR A 142 3.78 5.08 13.92
N LYS A 143 4.15 4.29 12.91
CA LYS A 143 5.39 3.50 12.90
C LYS A 143 6.01 3.46 11.52
N SER A 144 7.34 3.36 11.49
CA SER A 144 8.13 2.95 10.33
C SER A 144 8.80 1.60 10.62
N GLY A 145 8.87 0.70 9.64
CA GLY A 145 9.46 -0.62 9.82
C GLY A 145 10.29 -1.08 8.63
N ARG A 146 11.41 -1.73 8.88
CA ARG A 146 12.21 -2.40 7.84
C ARG A 146 11.75 -3.83 7.68
N TRP A 147 11.33 -4.18 6.48
CA TRP A 147 10.87 -5.54 6.19
C TRP A 147 12.03 -6.39 5.63
N GLU A 148 13.00 -6.67 6.49
CA GLU A 148 14.29 -7.28 6.14
C GLU A 148 14.19 -8.71 5.58
N LYS A 149 13.06 -9.39 5.76
CA LYS A 149 12.81 -10.66 5.08
C LYS A 149 12.72 -10.52 3.55
N TYR A 150 12.30 -9.36 3.06
CA TYR A 150 12.00 -9.14 1.66
C TYR A 150 12.85 -8.05 1.01
N ALA A 151 13.55 -7.23 1.79
CA ALA A 151 14.42 -6.18 1.29
C ALA A 151 15.73 -6.07 2.09
N ASP A 152 16.83 -5.95 1.37
CA ASP A 152 18.15 -5.63 1.94
C ASP A 152 18.29 -4.11 2.05
N TYR A 153 18.40 -3.62 3.27
CA TYR A 153 18.52 -2.19 3.58
C TYR A 153 19.98 -1.70 3.65
N THR A 154 20.93 -2.50 3.23
CA THR A 154 22.34 -2.05 3.19
C THR A 154 22.47 -0.82 2.31
N GLY A 155 22.97 0.27 2.90
CA GLY A 155 23.12 1.56 2.23
C GLY A 155 21.85 2.41 2.11
N ALA A 156 20.72 1.96 2.70
CA ALA A 156 19.53 2.79 2.78
C ALA A 156 19.75 3.95 3.78
N ASP A 157 19.25 5.12 3.45
CA ASP A 157 19.30 6.29 4.31
C ASP A 157 17.96 7.06 4.30
N ASN A 158 17.88 8.13 5.09
CA ASN A 158 16.66 8.93 5.26
C ASN A 158 16.49 10.04 4.21
N ARG A 159 17.35 10.11 3.27
CA ARG A 159 17.32 11.22 2.29
C ARG A 159 16.20 11.09 1.32
#